data_d4dceb766efefeb2ac2b6bea0398d7de
#
_entry.id   d4dceb766efefeb2ac2b6bea0398d7de
#
_cell.length_a   1.000
_cell.length_b   1.000
_cell.length_c   1.000
_cell.angle_alpha   90.00
_cell.angle_beta   90.00
_cell.angle_gamma   90.00
#
_symmetry.space_group_name_H-M   'P 1'
#
loop_
_entity.id
_entity.type
_entity.pdbx_description
1 polymer ?
#
loop_
_entity_poly.entity_id
_entity_poly.type
_entity_poly.pdbx_seq_one_letter_code
_entity_poly.pdbx_strand_id
1 'polypeptide(L)'
;MQRYVFQAHKFDAIKLPVIVEKKTKQWVDFGEKNLYPDLLINLLNTSAIHHTCVESKQDAIYGEGFKNYGETILNSEDETLNEVFEKIVKDYVVFGGYALNIIWSRDGSKIAEIYHIPFDHVRSGKMNDEDKIDSYWYCSDWARFRQNPPIEYRAYSSTENRGDNASQIYYCFDYTLGQSFYPLPAYVGAINDIDIDARVSRFHSSNLSNGLAPSMLLTFRNGIPSEDEQDQIWRDINDTFAGEDNAGRAFINFSEPGREPTLTPIENANDDYYITLEQRIVSRILTAHRITSPKLLGIVDASGFSSNADEIQTAFNHFLGTVIIPDQKKLLKSLKKIMRRFGLNVNLEIEQASIMYTVDVEEVVEDNIEDTIETNQE
;
A
#
# COMPACT_ATOMS: atom_id res chain seq x y z
N MET A 1 39.12 8.73 29.55
CA MET A 1 37.72 8.30 29.76
C MET A 1 36.96 8.64 28.49
N GLN A 2 36.96 7.72 27.51
CA GLN A 2 36.24 7.90 26.24
C GLN A 2 34.73 7.77 26.52
N ARG A 3 33.98 8.84 26.20
CA ARG A 3 32.52 8.79 26.25
C ARG A 3 32.00 8.04 25.06
N TYR A 4 31.48 6.85 25.28
CA TYR A 4 30.67 6.15 24.29
C TYR A 4 29.36 6.90 24.14
N VAL A 5 29.18 7.55 23.00
CA VAL A 5 27.92 8.22 22.65
C VAL A 5 27.01 7.17 22.02
N PHE A 6 26.08 6.64 22.80
CA PHE A 6 24.98 5.86 22.24
C PHE A 6 24.08 6.81 21.49
N GLN A 7 24.10 6.75 20.18
CA GLN A 7 23.07 7.37 19.35
C GLN A 7 21.82 6.50 19.39
N ALA A 8 20.90 6.83 20.27
CA ALA A 8 19.55 6.28 20.18
C ALA A 8 18.90 6.88 18.94
N HIS A 9 18.62 6.06 17.92
CA HIS A 9 17.84 6.48 16.78
C HIS A 9 16.40 6.73 17.26
N LYS A 10 16.01 8.00 17.25
CA LYS A 10 14.66 8.40 17.57
C LYS A 10 13.77 8.04 16.39
N PHE A 11 12.82 7.15 16.60
CA PHE A 11 11.79 6.85 15.61
C PHE A 11 10.76 8.01 15.65
N ASP A 12 10.79 8.85 14.63
CA ASP A 12 9.75 9.86 14.46
C ASP A 12 8.52 9.20 13.83
N ALA A 13 7.37 9.34 14.49
CA ALA A 13 6.10 8.90 13.94
C ALA A 13 5.78 9.67 12.65
N ILE A 14 5.16 9.00 11.69
CA ILE A 14 4.70 9.63 10.45
C ILE A 14 3.62 10.65 10.82
N LYS A 15 3.86 11.90 10.45
CA LYS A 15 2.91 12.99 10.66
C LYS A 15 1.96 13.07 9.46
N LEU A 16 0.71 13.44 9.72
CA LEU A 16 -0.21 13.80 8.65
C LEU A 16 0.38 14.92 7.79
N PRO A 17 0.09 14.93 6.47
CA PRO A 17 0.64 15.94 5.59
C PRO A 17 0.14 17.32 5.99
N VAL A 18 1.06 18.20 6.32
CA VAL A 18 0.76 19.62 6.50
C VAL A 18 0.77 20.24 5.10
N ILE A 19 -0.33 20.90 4.75
CA ILE A 19 -0.44 21.63 3.50
C ILE A 19 0.22 22.99 3.69
N VAL A 20 1.26 23.26 2.90
CA VAL A 20 2.00 24.51 2.98
C VAL A 20 1.98 25.21 1.63
N GLU A 21 1.29 26.36 1.59
CA GLU A 21 1.38 27.28 0.46
C GLU A 21 2.66 28.09 0.55
N LYS A 22 3.56 27.90 -0.40
CA LYS A 22 4.80 28.69 -0.51
C LYS A 22 4.59 29.82 -1.50
N LYS A 23 4.96 31.05 -1.11
CA LYS A 23 4.86 32.22 -2.00
C LYS A 23 5.69 32.08 -3.29
N THR A 24 6.76 31.29 -3.25
CA THR A 24 7.69 31.06 -4.37
C THR A 24 7.25 29.99 -5.37
N LYS A 25 6.17 29.25 -5.06
CA LYS A 25 5.64 28.17 -5.92
C LYS A 25 4.24 28.55 -6.41
N GLN A 26 3.89 28.09 -7.61
CA GLN A 26 2.55 28.24 -8.17
C GLN A 26 1.60 27.14 -7.70
N TRP A 27 2.13 25.98 -7.28
CA TRP A 27 1.38 24.86 -6.74
C TRP A 27 1.46 24.82 -5.21
N VAL A 28 0.59 24.04 -4.61
CA VAL A 28 0.56 23.74 -3.17
C VAL A 28 1.31 22.43 -2.93
N ASP A 29 2.25 22.42 -1.98
CA ASP A 29 3.01 21.20 -1.66
C ASP A 29 2.12 20.16 -0.96
N PHE A 30 2.17 18.90 -1.40
CA PHE A 30 1.50 17.79 -0.72
C PHE A 30 2.42 17.21 0.36
N GLY A 31 2.21 17.69 1.58
CA GLY A 31 3.09 17.42 2.73
C GLY A 31 4.32 18.33 2.79
N GLU A 32 5.08 18.24 3.85
CA GLU A 32 6.19 19.15 4.18
C GLU A 32 7.24 19.26 3.05
N LYS A 33 7.58 18.13 2.42
CA LYS A 33 8.58 18.04 1.33
C LYS A 33 7.96 17.84 -0.04
N ASN A 34 6.63 17.95 -0.17
CA ASN A 34 5.89 17.64 -1.41
C ASN A 34 5.99 16.16 -1.86
N LEU A 35 6.35 15.25 -0.97
CA LEU A 35 6.57 13.82 -1.26
C LEU A 35 5.66 12.90 -0.42
N TYR A 36 4.49 13.39 -0.02
CA TYR A 36 3.54 12.55 0.72
C TYR A 36 2.99 11.39 -0.12
N PRO A 37 2.66 11.56 -1.43
CA PRO A 37 2.29 10.42 -2.27
C PRO A 37 3.40 9.37 -2.41
N ASP A 38 4.67 9.81 -2.53
CA ASP A 38 5.83 8.90 -2.59
C ASP A 38 5.95 8.06 -1.30
N LEU A 39 5.65 8.67 -0.14
CA LEU A 39 5.58 7.94 1.13
C LEU A 39 4.50 6.85 1.09
N LEU A 40 3.28 7.17 0.60
CA LEU A 40 2.19 6.19 0.51
C LEU A 40 2.55 5.03 -0.42
N ILE A 41 3.16 5.31 -1.58
CA ILE A 41 3.66 4.29 -2.50
C ILE A 41 4.74 3.42 -1.84
N ASN A 42 5.68 4.04 -1.11
CA ASN A 42 6.71 3.30 -0.39
C ASN A 42 6.11 2.37 0.68
N LEU A 43 5.11 2.83 1.43
CA LEU A 43 4.40 2.00 2.41
C LEU A 43 3.66 0.84 1.75
N LEU A 44 2.99 1.09 0.62
CA LEU A 44 2.33 0.06 -0.18
C LEU A 44 3.31 -1.04 -0.61
N ASN A 45 4.51 -0.66 -1.05
CA ASN A 45 5.50 -1.59 -1.57
C ASN A 45 6.33 -2.30 -0.47
N THR A 46 6.24 -1.85 0.79
CA THR A 46 7.09 -2.37 1.88
C THR A 46 6.33 -3.12 2.97
N SER A 47 5.03 -2.92 3.11
CA SER A 47 4.17 -3.64 4.06
C SER A 47 3.32 -4.68 3.31
N ALA A 48 3.58 -5.96 3.57
CA ALA A 48 2.88 -7.05 2.90
C ALA A 48 1.36 -7.04 3.21
N ILE A 49 1.00 -6.82 4.47
CA ILE A 49 -0.40 -6.79 4.89
C ILE A 49 -1.13 -5.60 4.27
N HIS A 50 -0.51 -4.41 4.27
CA HIS A 50 -1.10 -3.23 3.65
C HIS A 50 -1.28 -3.41 2.14
N HIS A 51 -0.28 -3.96 1.46
CA HIS A 51 -0.34 -4.29 0.03
C HIS A 51 -1.55 -5.19 -0.26
N THR A 52 -1.65 -6.32 0.44
CA THR A 52 -2.76 -7.27 0.27
C THR A 52 -4.13 -6.62 0.54
N CYS A 53 -4.24 -5.76 1.56
CA CYS A 53 -5.48 -5.02 1.83
C CYS A 53 -5.85 -4.07 0.69
N VAL A 54 -4.88 -3.38 0.10
CA VAL A 54 -5.11 -2.46 -1.03
C VAL A 54 -5.53 -3.22 -2.27
N GLU A 55 -4.82 -4.31 -2.65
CA GLU A 55 -5.16 -5.14 -3.81
C GLU A 55 -6.57 -5.73 -3.65
N SER A 56 -6.86 -6.39 -2.53
CA SER A 56 -8.17 -6.99 -2.29
C SER A 56 -9.31 -5.97 -2.31
N LYS A 57 -9.06 -4.75 -1.83
CA LYS A 57 -10.05 -3.67 -1.90
C LYS A 57 -10.20 -3.14 -3.32
N GLN A 58 -9.11 -3.03 -4.08
CA GLN A 58 -9.14 -2.65 -5.49
C GLN A 58 -9.97 -3.64 -6.29
N ASP A 59 -9.65 -4.94 -6.18
CA ASP A 59 -10.35 -6.02 -6.90
C ASP A 59 -11.84 -6.03 -6.57
N ALA A 60 -12.19 -5.89 -5.30
CA ALA A 60 -13.59 -5.85 -4.88
C ALA A 60 -14.35 -4.61 -5.39
N ILE A 61 -13.70 -3.43 -5.46
CA ILE A 61 -14.32 -2.20 -6.01
C ILE A 61 -14.46 -2.29 -7.52
N TYR A 62 -13.43 -2.81 -8.21
CA TYR A 62 -13.45 -3.01 -9.65
C TYR A 62 -14.50 -4.08 -10.06
N GLY A 63 -14.61 -5.16 -9.29
CA GLY A 63 -15.48 -6.29 -9.57
C GLY A 63 -15.08 -6.98 -10.87
N GLU A 64 -16.08 -7.29 -11.71
CA GLU A 64 -15.88 -7.82 -13.07
C GLU A 64 -15.83 -6.69 -14.15
N GLY A 65 -15.69 -5.43 -13.70
CA GLY A 65 -15.78 -4.26 -14.58
C GLY A 65 -17.21 -3.79 -14.80
N PHE A 66 -17.42 -2.99 -15.85
CA PHE A 66 -18.75 -2.49 -16.19
C PHE A 66 -19.54 -3.52 -16.98
N LYS A 67 -20.77 -3.81 -16.58
CA LYS A 67 -21.71 -4.68 -17.32
C LYS A 67 -21.91 -4.25 -18.75
N ASN A 68 -21.98 -2.91 -18.97
CA ASN A 68 -22.19 -2.31 -20.28
C ASN A 68 -21.15 -1.21 -20.48
N TYR A 69 -20.72 -1.03 -21.72
CA TYR A 69 -19.80 0.05 -22.11
C TYR A 69 -18.37 -0.07 -21.58
N GLY A 70 -18.02 -1.15 -20.88
CA GLY A 70 -16.66 -1.37 -20.37
C GLY A 70 -15.60 -1.32 -21.46
N GLU A 71 -15.91 -1.85 -22.64
CA GLU A 71 -15.03 -1.89 -23.82
C GLU A 71 -15.07 -0.60 -24.67
N THR A 72 -15.71 0.47 -24.18
CA THR A 72 -15.70 1.75 -24.89
C THR A 72 -14.30 2.36 -24.85
N ILE A 73 -13.71 2.59 -26.01
CA ILE A 73 -12.42 3.25 -26.17
C ILE A 73 -12.54 4.71 -25.73
N LEU A 74 -11.68 5.16 -24.84
CA LEU A 74 -11.70 6.50 -24.26
C LEU A 74 -10.64 7.44 -24.84
N ASN A 75 -9.61 6.93 -25.50
CA ASN A 75 -8.52 7.75 -26.01
C ASN A 75 -7.83 7.11 -27.22
N SER A 76 -6.83 7.82 -27.78
CA SER A 76 -6.07 7.39 -28.96
C SER A 76 -5.01 6.31 -28.67
N GLU A 77 -4.84 5.90 -27.42
CA GLU A 77 -4.01 4.76 -27.01
C GLU A 77 -4.83 3.46 -26.92
N ASP A 78 -6.09 3.49 -27.43
CA ASP A 78 -7.05 2.39 -27.40
C ASP A 78 -7.43 1.90 -26.00
N GLU A 79 -7.21 2.72 -24.96
CA GLU A 79 -7.61 2.37 -23.60
C GLU A 79 -9.12 2.36 -23.45
N THR A 80 -9.63 1.28 -22.89
CA THR A 80 -11.06 1.08 -22.64
C THR A 80 -11.50 1.75 -21.33
N LEU A 81 -12.82 1.91 -21.17
CA LEU A 81 -13.38 2.41 -19.92
C LEU A 81 -13.04 1.50 -18.73
N ASN A 82 -13.00 0.19 -18.92
CA ASN A 82 -12.61 -0.77 -17.88
C ASN A 82 -11.15 -0.56 -17.46
N GLU A 83 -10.21 -0.43 -18.39
CA GLU A 83 -8.79 -0.23 -18.10
C GLU A 83 -8.53 1.11 -17.38
N VAL A 84 -9.18 2.18 -17.83
CA VAL A 84 -9.10 3.48 -17.15
C VAL A 84 -9.73 3.42 -15.75
N PHE A 85 -10.85 2.68 -15.60
CA PHE A 85 -11.50 2.52 -14.31
C PHE A 85 -10.67 1.72 -13.32
N GLU A 86 -9.96 0.69 -13.74
CA GLU A 86 -9.04 -0.06 -12.89
C GLU A 86 -7.95 0.86 -12.30
N LYS A 87 -7.33 1.71 -13.13
CA LYS A 87 -6.36 2.71 -12.70
C LYS A 87 -6.95 3.74 -11.72
N ILE A 88 -8.18 4.21 -11.99
CA ILE A 88 -8.93 5.10 -11.09
C ILE A 88 -9.14 4.44 -9.73
N VAL A 89 -9.55 3.17 -9.70
CA VAL A 89 -9.80 2.44 -8.45
C VAL A 89 -8.50 2.29 -7.65
N LYS A 90 -7.39 1.97 -8.32
CA LYS A 90 -6.07 1.87 -7.67
C LYS A 90 -5.69 3.17 -6.98
N ASP A 91 -5.72 4.28 -7.72
CA ASP A 91 -5.40 5.61 -7.17
C ASP A 91 -6.34 5.97 -6.01
N TYR A 92 -7.64 5.71 -6.16
CA TYR A 92 -8.62 5.99 -5.12
C TYR A 92 -8.36 5.21 -3.83
N VAL A 93 -8.01 3.94 -3.91
CA VAL A 93 -7.71 3.12 -2.73
C VAL A 93 -6.42 3.55 -2.07
N VAL A 94 -5.38 3.88 -2.85
CA VAL A 94 -4.06 4.25 -2.33
C VAL A 94 -4.03 5.67 -1.79
N PHE A 95 -4.63 6.64 -2.51
CA PHE A 95 -4.49 8.06 -2.20
C PHE A 95 -5.77 8.71 -1.65
N GLY A 96 -6.93 8.09 -1.88
CA GLY A 96 -8.24 8.66 -1.55
C GLY A 96 -8.82 9.57 -2.64
N GLY A 97 -8.24 9.54 -3.84
CA GLY A 97 -8.67 10.34 -4.99
C GLY A 97 -8.03 9.85 -6.28
N TYR A 98 -8.41 10.45 -7.41
CA TYR A 98 -7.86 10.15 -8.72
C TYR A 98 -7.83 11.38 -9.63
N ALA A 99 -7.05 11.33 -10.70
CA ALA A 99 -6.96 12.41 -11.67
C ALA A 99 -7.12 11.89 -13.12
N LEU A 100 -7.82 12.68 -13.94
CA LEU A 100 -7.97 12.40 -15.36
C LEU A 100 -7.57 13.62 -16.18
N ASN A 101 -6.92 13.40 -17.30
CA ASN A 101 -6.75 14.41 -18.34
C ASN A 101 -7.95 14.33 -19.29
N ILE A 102 -8.67 15.42 -19.38
CA ILE A 102 -9.86 15.57 -20.23
C ILE A 102 -9.50 16.43 -21.42
N ILE A 103 -9.57 15.86 -22.62
CA ILE A 103 -9.33 16.56 -23.86
C ILE A 103 -10.67 16.83 -24.55
N TRP A 104 -10.92 18.09 -24.84
CA TRP A 104 -12.14 18.54 -25.49
C TRP A 104 -12.03 18.50 -27.01
N SER A 105 -13.17 18.26 -27.68
CA SER A 105 -13.29 18.47 -29.13
C SER A 105 -12.99 19.93 -29.53
N ARG A 106 -12.59 20.17 -30.77
CA ARG A 106 -12.22 21.52 -31.25
C ARG A 106 -13.32 22.56 -31.04
N ASP A 107 -14.56 22.17 -31.21
CA ASP A 107 -15.74 23.03 -31.00
C ASP A 107 -16.10 23.15 -29.50
N GLY A 108 -15.42 22.42 -28.64
CA GLY A 108 -15.66 22.38 -27.20
C GLY A 108 -17.02 21.81 -26.80
N SER A 109 -17.75 21.16 -27.70
CA SER A 109 -19.10 20.66 -27.43
C SER A 109 -19.11 19.39 -26.57
N LYS A 110 -18.13 18.53 -26.75
CA LYS A 110 -18.00 17.25 -26.07
C LYS A 110 -16.55 16.95 -25.69
N ILE A 111 -16.36 16.01 -24.78
CA ILE A 111 -15.06 15.45 -24.49
C ILE A 111 -14.69 14.53 -25.68
N ALA A 112 -13.48 14.68 -26.20
CA ALA A 112 -12.96 13.87 -27.28
C ALA A 112 -12.18 12.67 -26.72
N GLU A 113 -11.34 12.88 -25.71
CA GLU A 113 -10.50 11.85 -25.15
C GLU A 113 -10.39 12.00 -23.62
N ILE A 114 -10.17 10.88 -22.95
CA ILE A 114 -9.99 10.80 -21.50
C ILE A 114 -8.79 9.90 -21.23
N TYR A 115 -7.82 10.43 -20.51
CA TYR A 115 -6.64 9.67 -20.05
C TYR A 115 -6.58 9.63 -18.54
N HIS A 116 -6.14 8.53 -17.98
CA HIS A 116 -5.75 8.48 -16.58
C HIS A 116 -4.42 9.24 -16.38
N ILE A 117 -4.31 10.00 -15.30
CA ILE A 117 -3.04 10.59 -14.86
C ILE A 117 -2.71 10.00 -13.49
N PRO A 118 -1.52 9.41 -13.30
CA PRO A 118 -1.09 8.96 -11.98
C PRO A 118 -1.25 10.06 -10.93
N PHE A 119 -1.95 9.77 -9.87
CA PHE A 119 -2.34 10.78 -8.87
C PHE A 119 -1.14 11.44 -8.18
N ASP A 120 -0.07 10.68 -7.97
CA ASP A 120 1.19 11.14 -7.42
C ASP A 120 1.91 12.16 -8.30
N HIS A 121 1.61 12.21 -9.60
CA HIS A 121 2.16 13.18 -10.54
C HIS A 121 1.44 14.54 -10.51
N VAL A 122 0.29 14.66 -9.86
CA VAL A 122 -0.52 15.89 -9.88
C VAL A 122 -0.42 16.65 -8.57
N ARG A 123 -0.30 17.98 -8.66
CA ARG A 123 -0.40 18.89 -7.52
C ARG A 123 -1.45 19.96 -7.80
N SER A 124 -2.14 20.33 -6.73
CA SER A 124 -3.14 21.42 -6.79
C SER A 124 -2.46 22.77 -6.99
N GLY A 125 -3.03 23.62 -7.83
CA GLY A 125 -2.75 25.04 -7.83
C GLY A 125 -3.24 25.71 -6.56
N LYS A 126 -2.97 26.99 -6.40
CA LYS A 126 -3.46 27.81 -5.29
C LYS A 126 -4.94 28.13 -5.49
N MET A 127 -5.62 28.45 -4.41
CA MET A 127 -6.95 29.02 -4.50
C MET A 127 -6.88 30.42 -5.07
N ASN A 128 -7.84 30.74 -5.94
CA ASN A 128 -8.05 32.08 -6.46
C ASN A 128 -8.83 32.95 -5.44
N ASP A 129 -9.14 34.20 -5.82
CA ASP A 129 -9.86 35.14 -4.96
C ASP A 129 -11.31 34.70 -4.61
N GLU A 130 -11.83 33.67 -5.29
CA GLU A 130 -13.13 33.06 -5.02
C GLU A 130 -13.04 31.76 -4.19
N ASP A 131 -11.89 31.47 -3.58
CA ASP A 131 -11.60 30.24 -2.85
C ASP A 131 -11.77 28.96 -3.71
N LYS A 132 -11.48 29.06 -5.01
CA LYS A 132 -11.55 27.94 -5.95
C LYS A 132 -10.18 27.60 -6.49
N ILE A 133 -9.96 26.32 -6.74
CA ILE A 133 -8.77 25.80 -7.44
C ILE A 133 -9.09 25.81 -8.93
N ASP A 134 -8.39 26.59 -9.70
CA ASP A 134 -8.58 26.77 -11.14
C ASP A 134 -7.46 26.16 -12.00
N SER A 135 -6.41 25.67 -11.38
CA SER A 135 -5.31 24.97 -12.06
C SER A 135 -4.76 23.79 -11.27
N TYR A 136 -4.15 22.87 -11.98
CA TYR A 136 -3.39 21.74 -11.47
C TYR A 136 -2.06 21.66 -12.19
N TRP A 137 -1.06 21.14 -11.49
CA TRP A 137 0.30 21.05 -11.98
C TRP A 137 0.70 19.59 -12.11
N TYR A 138 1.14 19.21 -13.30
CA TYR A 138 1.66 17.88 -13.61
C TYR A 138 3.19 17.89 -13.59
N CYS A 139 3.79 16.90 -12.94
CA CYS A 139 5.22 16.65 -12.98
C CYS A 139 5.46 15.14 -12.84
N SER A 140 6.25 14.56 -13.74
CA SER A 140 6.55 13.12 -13.71
C SER A 140 7.45 12.71 -12.54
N ASP A 141 8.20 13.66 -11.95
CA ASP A 141 9.07 13.41 -10.79
C ASP A 141 9.17 14.66 -9.93
N TRP A 142 8.34 14.70 -8.87
CA TRP A 142 8.32 15.83 -7.93
C TRP A 142 9.58 15.93 -7.06
N ALA A 143 10.33 14.85 -6.86
CA ALA A 143 11.61 14.88 -6.17
C ALA A 143 12.65 15.65 -6.97
N ARG A 144 12.55 15.60 -8.31
CA ARG A 144 13.45 16.25 -9.26
C ARG A 144 12.76 17.32 -10.11
N PHE A 145 11.74 17.99 -9.59
CA PHE A 145 10.94 18.98 -10.33
C PHE A 145 11.77 20.12 -10.96
N ARG A 146 12.99 20.38 -10.48
CA ARG A 146 13.90 21.38 -11.11
C ARG A 146 14.49 20.90 -12.43
N GLN A 147 14.62 19.58 -12.60
CA GLN A 147 15.09 18.96 -13.86
C GLN A 147 13.91 18.68 -14.80
N ASN A 148 12.74 18.36 -14.22
CA ASN A 148 11.49 18.11 -14.91
C ASN A 148 10.47 19.21 -14.51
N PRO A 149 10.48 20.38 -15.19
CA PRO A 149 9.62 21.49 -14.79
C PRO A 149 8.14 21.10 -14.83
N PRO A 150 7.38 21.40 -13.76
CA PRO A 150 5.95 21.14 -13.74
C PRO A 150 5.22 21.93 -14.83
N ILE A 151 4.21 21.28 -15.43
CA ILE A 151 3.35 21.85 -16.47
C ILE A 151 2.00 22.20 -15.85
N GLU A 152 1.51 23.40 -16.11
CA GLU A 152 0.21 23.85 -15.64
C GLU A 152 -0.90 23.42 -16.59
N TYR A 153 -1.97 22.88 -16.01
CA TYR A 153 -3.24 22.57 -16.68
C TYR A 153 -4.39 23.26 -15.96
N ARG A 154 -5.39 23.71 -16.71
CA ARG A 154 -6.62 24.24 -16.12
C ARG A 154 -7.39 23.13 -15.41
N ALA A 155 -8.08 23.50 -14.34
CA ALA A 155 -9.05 22.62 -13.72
C ALA A 155 -10.22 22.36 -14.69
N TYR A 156 -10.76 21.16 -14.66
CA TYR A 156 -11.93 20.79 -15.46
C TYR A 156 -13.13 21.68 -15.16
N SER A 157 -13.68 22.30 -16.21
CA SER A 157 -14.93 23.04 -16.13
C SER A 157 -15.94 22.51 -17.14
N SER A 158 -17.16 22.29 -16.68
CA SER A 158 -18.25 21.84 -17.55
C SER A 158 -18.94 22.98 -18.31
N THR A 159 -18.70 24.25 -17.95
CA THR A 159 -19.48 25.43 -18.41
C THR A 159 -18.64 26.54 -19.03
N GLU A 160 -17.34 26.62 -18.70
CA GLU A 160 -16.50 27.72 -19.17
C GLU A 160 -16.05 27.52 -20.62
N ASN A 161 -15.80 28.68 -21.27
CA ASN A 161 -15.26 28.72 -22.62
C ASN A 161 -13.86 28.07 -22.63
N ARG A 162 -13.72 27.01 -23.39
CA ARG A 162 -12.57 26.10 -23.35
C ARG A 162 -11.39 26.62 -24.14
N GLY A 163 -11.59 27.71 -24.93
CA GLY A 163 -10.51 28.41 -25.61
C GLY A 163 -9.48 27.52 -26.29
N ASP A 164 -8.24 28.02 -26.38
CA ASP A 164 -7.12 27.28 -26.97
C ASP A 164 -6.59 26.13 -26.08
N ASN A 165 -7.09 25.99 -24.83
CA ASN A 165 -6.69 24.95 -23.90
C ASN A 165 -7.70 23.79 -23.92
N ALA A 166 -7.55 22.91 -24.91
CA ALA A 166 -8.40 21.73 -25.04
C ALA A 166 -8.19 20.70 -23.92
N SER A 167 -7.03 20.72 -23.23
CA SER A 167 -6.67 19.77 -22.19
C SER A 167 -6.87 20.36 -20.80
N GLN A 168 -7.61 19.64 -19.93
CA GLN A 168 -7.93 20.03 -18.57
C GLN A 168 -7.77 18.85 -17.62
N ILE A 169 -7.43 19.11 -16.36
CA ILE A 169 -7.35 18.07 -15.34
C ILE A 169 -8.64 18.02 -14.53
N TYR A 170 -9.30 16.87 -14.55
CA TYR A 170 -10.37 16.52 -13.62
C TYR A 170 -9.73 15.83 -12.40
N TYR A 171 -9.69 16.56 -11.27
CA TYR A 171 -9.12 16.09 -10.02
C TYR A 171 -10.25 15.81 -9.04
N CYS A 172 -10.41 14.57 -8.64
CA CYS A 172 -11.54 14.10 -7.85
C CYS A 172 -11.06 13.39 -6.58
N PHE A 173 -11.60 13.80 -5.45
CA PHE A 173 -11.36 13.14 -4.18
C PHE A 173 -12.55 13.29 -3.23
N ASP A 174 -12.62 12.43 -2.21
CA ASP A 174 -13.65 12.50 -1.19
C ASP A 174 -13.39 13.66 -0.22
N TYR A 175 -14.48 14.31 0.20
CA TYR A 175 -14.38 15.33 1.23
C TYR A 175 -13.74 14.77 2.51
N THR A 176 -12.67 15.41 2.93
CA THR A 176 -11.92 15.08 4.15
C THR A 176 -11.84 16.31 5.04
N LEU A 177 -12.20 16.15 6.32
CA LEU A 177 -12.16 17.24 7.28
C LEU A 177 -10.77 17.87 7.39
N GLY A 178 -10.70 19.20 7.28
CA GLY A 178 -9.45 19.94 7.39
C GLY A 178 -8.53 19.85 6.16
N GLN A 179 -9.01 19.25 5.06
CA GLN A 179 -8.25 19.10 3.82
C GLN A 179 -9.00 19.80 2.67
N SER A 180 -8.36 20.81 2.06
CA SER A 180 -8.95 21.57 0.96
C SER A 180 -8.32 21.29 -0.39
N PHE A 181 -7.06 20.85 -0.42
CA PHE A 181 -6.27 20.66 -1.64
C PHE A 181 -6.07 19.20 -2.01
N TYR A 182 -5.96 18.33 -1.01
CA TYR A 182 -5.58 16.94 -1.18
C TYR A 182 -6.42 16.02 -0.31
N PRO A 183 -6.68 14.78 -0.77
CA PRO A 183 -7.31 13.77 0.08
C PRO A 183 -6.36 13.22 1.14
N LEU A 184 -6.94 12.48 2.07
CA LEU A 184 -6.24 11.50 2.89
C LEU A 184 -6.82 10.13 2.58
N PRO A 185 -5.99 9.08 2.48
CA PRO A 185 -6.48 7.74 2.25
C PRO A 185 -7.32 7.24 3.43
N ALA A 186 -8.26 6.35 3.16
CA ALA A 186 -9.17 5.84 4.19
C ALA A 186 -8.43 5.16 5.36
N TYR A 187 -7.27 4.57 5.09
CA TYR A 187 -6.42 3.89 6.06
C TYR A 187 -5.44 4.81 6.82
N VAL A 188 -5.54 6.12 6.66
CA VAL A 188 -4.58 7.08 7.24
C VAL A 188 -4.39 6.92 8.76
N GLY A 189 -5.42 6.43 9.48
CA GLY A 189 -5.33 6.16 10.92
C GLY A 189 -4.33 5.07 11.31
N ALA A 190 -3.99 4.17 10.39
CA ALA A 190 -3.02 3.09 10.61
C ALA A 190 -1.66 3.34 9.92
N ILE A 191 -1.39 4.54 9.42
CA ILE A 191 -0.17 4.81 8.65
C ILE A 191 1.11 4.50 9.44
N ASN A 192 1.09 4.70 10.74
CA ASN A 192 2.21 4.35 11.63
C ASN A 192 2.30 2.83 11.86
N ASP A 193 1.18 2.13 11.93
CA ASP A 193 1.17 0.67 12.08
C ASP A 193 1.70 0.01 10.80
N ILE A 194 1.37 0.55 9.63
CA ILE A 194 1.92 0.13 8.32
C ILE A 194 3.44 0.35 8.25
N ASP A 195 3.93 1.50 8.71
CA ASP A 195 5.38 1.77 8.78
C ASP A 195 6.09 0.82 9.77
N ILE A 196 5.45 0.51 10.90
CA ILE A 196 5.99 -0.45 11.87
C ILE A 196 6.06 -1.85 11.24
N ASP A 197 5.04 -2.33 10.53
CA ASP A 197 5.04 -3.61 9.83
C ASP A 197 6.24 -3.70 8.86
N ALA A 198 6.43 -2.68 8.02
CA ALA A 198 7.56 -2.60 7.11
C ALA A 198 8.93 -2.58 7.83
N ARG A 199 9.01 -1.98 9.02
CA ARG A 199 10.24 -1.94 9.84
C ARG A 199 10.51 -3.26 10.54
N VAL A 200 9.49 -3.94 11.03
CA VAL A 200 9.60 -5.26 11.65
C VAL A 200 10.14 -6.25 10.64
N SER A 201 9.59 -6.29 9.41
CA SER A 201 10.11 -7.13 8.33
C SER A 201 11.59 -6.86 8.03
N ARG A 202 11.99 -5.59 7.93
CA ARG A 202 13.40 -5.21 7.71
C ARG A 202 14.30 -5.58 8.89
N PHE A 203 13.80 -5.44 10.11
CA PHE A 203 14.53 -5.83 11.32
C PHE A 203 14.81 -7.34 11.33
N HIS A 204 13.80 -8.17 11.05
CA HIS A 204 13.99 -9.62 10.96
C HIS A 204 14.95 -10.00 9.83
N SER A 205 14.83 -9.41 8.65
CA SER A 205 15.75 -9.63 7.53
C SER A 205 17.18 -9.22 7.89
N SER A 206 17.37 -8.08 8.56
CA SER A 206 18.68 -7.63 9.03
C SER A 206 19.26 -8.57 10.10
N ASN A 207 18.42 -9.06 11.03
CA ASN A 207 18.85 -10.01 12.04
C ASN A 207 19.29 -11.34 11.41
N LEU A 208 18.54 -11.84 10.43
CA LEU A 208 18.92 -13.05 9.70
C LEU A 208 20.22 -12.86 8.91
N SER A 209 20.34 -11.73 8.19
CA SER A 209 21.53 -11.41 7.38
C SER A 209 22.78 -11.14 8.22
N ASN A 210 22.62 -10.60 9.42
CA ASN A 210 23.74 -10.31 10.34
C ASN A 210 23.91 -11.36 11.43
N GLY A 211 23.25 -12.54 11.29
CA GLY A 211 23.33 -13.66 12.23
C GLY A 211 22.82 -13.31 13.61
N LEU A 212 21.50 -13.10 13.75
CA LEU A 212 20.81 -12.86 15.04
C LEU A 212 21.52 -11.86 15.98
N ALA A 213 20.77 -11.06 16.72
CA ALA A 213 21.32 -10.10 17.70
C ALA A 213 22.49 -10.72 18.50
N PRO A 214 23.48 -9.92 18.96
CA PRO A 214 24.68 -10.46 19.59
C PRO A 214 24.30 -11.45 20.67
N SER A 215 24.42 -12.71 20.31
CA SER A 215 24.03 -13.83 21.19
C SER A 215 25.05 -14.13 22.25
N MET A 216 26.22 -13.50 22.16
CA MET A 216 27.34 -13.82 23.03
C MET A 216 28.19 -12.59 23.37
N LEU A 217 28.56 -12.47 24.66
CA LEU A 217 29.57 -11.53 25.11
C LEU A 217 30.86 -12.35 25.33
N LEU A 218 31.86 -12.10 24.50
CA LEU A 218 33.19 -12.71 24.65
C LEU A 218 34.08 -11.78 25.49
N THR A 219 34.42 -12.19 26.67
CA THR A 219 35.29 -11.41 27.58
C THR A 219 36.68 -12.06 27.67
N PHE A 220 37.70 -11.35 27.20
CA PHE A 220 39.11 -11.73 27.40
C PHE A 220 39.61 -11.12 28.70
N ARG A 221 40.15 -11.96 29.58
CA ARG A 221 40.66 -11.57 30.89
C ARG A 221 42.19 -11.71 31.00
N ASN A 222 42.89 -11.55 29.86
CA ASN A 222 44.36 -11.67 29.77
C ASN A 222 45.08 -10.34 29.85
N GLY A 223 44.39 -9.27 30.29
CA GLY A 223 44.90 -7.91 30.26
C GLY A 223 44.25 -7.11 29.13
N ILE A 224 44.54 -5.82 29.09
CA ILE A 224 44.08 -4.90 28.03
C ILE A 224 45.22 -4.83 27.01
N PRO A 225 45.08 -5.43 25.80
CA PRO A 225 46.09 -5.35 24.76
C PRO A 225 46.27 -3.89 24.28
N SER A 226 47.37 -3.64 23.57
CA SER A 226 47.58 -2.37 22.86
C SER A 226 46.49 -2.13 21.79
N GLU A 227 46.29 -0.89 21.39
CA GLU A 227 45.25 -0.56 20.38
C GLU A 227 45.44 -1.34 19.07
N ASP A 228 46.67 -1.53 18.64
CA ASP A 228 47.02 -2.32 17.44
C ASP A 228 46.66 -3.81 17.56
N GLU A 229 46.89 -4.40 18.76
CA GLU A 229 46.51 -5.78 19.04
C GLU A 229 44.99 -5.95 19.18
N GLN A 230 44.28 -4.97 19.74
CA GLN A 230 42.80 -4.97 19.79
C GLN A 230 42.21 -4.94 18.39
N ASP A 231 42.76 -4.11 17.50
CA ASP A 231 42.35 -4.04 16.12
C ASP A 231 42.64 -5.31 15.31
N GLN A 232 43.71 -6.01 15.67
CA GLN A 232 44.06 -7.29 15.04
C GLN A 232 43.14 -8.42 15.53
N ILE A 233 42.88 -8.51 16.82
CA ILE A 233 41.91 -9.44 17.39
C ILE A 233 40.52 -9.21 16.81
N TRP A 234 40.13 -7.93 16.64
CA TRP A 234 38.87 -7.57 16.05
C TRP A 234 38.74 -8.02 14.58
N ARG A 235 39.82 -7.88 13.80
CA ARG A 235 39.89 -8.37 12.42
C ARG A 235 39.82 -9.89 12.35
N ASP A 236 40.61 -10.59 13.16
CA ASP A 236 40.66 -12.03 13.18
C ASP A 236 39.32 -12.67 13.59
N ILE A 237 38.61 -12.04 14.52
CA ILE A 237 37.28 -12.48 14.95
C ILE A 237 36.23 -12.15 13.85
N ASN A 238 36.25 -10.95 13.25
CA ASN A 238 35.38 -10.63 12.13
C ASN A 238 35.61 -11.60 10.95
N ASP A 239 36.86 -11.88 10.59
CA ASP A 239 37.19 -12.77 9.48
C ASP A 239 36.78 -14.23 9.78
N THR A 240 36.78 -14.62 11.04
CA THR A 240 36.39 -15.98 11.47
C THR A 240 34.87 -16.14 11.56
N PHE A 241 34.13 -15.08 11.95
CA PHE A 241 32.70 -15.12 12.19
C PHE A 241 31.88 -14.35 11.13
N ALA A 242 32.51 -13.63 10.21
CA ALA A 242 31.85 -12.86 9.12
C ALA A 242 31.91 -13.59 7.78
N GLY A 243 31.48 -14.87 7.74
CA GLY A 243 31.13 -15.54 6.48
C GLY A 243 29.64 -15.41 6.21
N GLU A 244 29.20 -15.53 4.95
CA GLU A 244 27.77 -15.46 4.56
C GLU A 244 26.87 -16.41 5.38
N ASP A 245 27.43 -17.44 6.00
CA ASP A 245 26.74 -18.44 6.84
C ASP A 245 26.92 -18.27 8.36
N ASN A 246 27.73 -17.31 8.85
CA ASN A 246 28.11 -17.23 10.29
C ASN A 246 28.18 -15.81 10.87
N ALA A 247 27.35 -14.90 10.42
CA ALA A 247 27.34 -13.49 10.86
C ALA A 247 26.73 -13.29 12.27
N GLY A 248 27.25 -13.94 13.28
CA GLY A 248 26.94 -13.65 14.69
C GLY A 248 27.79 -12.50 15.20
N ARG A 249 27.21 -11.39 15.62
CA ARG A 249 27.93 -10.29 16.27
C ARG A 249 28.29 -10.70 17.68
N ALA A 250 29.60 -10.92 17.96
CA ALA A 250 30.12 -11.07 19.31
C ALA A 250 30.50 -9.69 19.87
N PHE A 251 30.12 -9.41 21.11
CA PHE A 251 30.71 -8.30 21.85
C PHE A 251 32.05 -8.77 22.45
N ILE A 252 33.11 -8.05 22.16
CA ILE A 252 34.44 -8.34 22.67
C ILE A 252 34.73 -7.38 23.84
N ASN A 253 35.13 -7.96 24.98
CA ASN A 253 35.53 -7.20 26.13
C ASN A 253 36.90 -7.69 26.63
N PHE A 254 37.85 -6.79 26.85
CA PHE A 254 39.17 -7.06 27.42
C PHE A 254 39.19 -6.66 28.89
N SER A 255 39.61 -7.54 29.76
CA SER A 255 39.67 -7.30 31.20
C SER A 255 41.05 -7.67 31.81
N GLU A 256 41.30 -7.22 33.04
CA GLU A 256 42.59 -7.45 33.74
C GLU A 256 42.92 -8.94 33.96
N PRO A 257 44.25 -9.28 34.14
CA PRO A 257 44.73 -10.66 34.22
C PRO A 257 44.19 -11.45 35.41
N GLY A 258 43.97 -12.77 35.20
CA GLY A 258 43.75 -13.71 36.29
C GLY A 258 42.42 -14.46 36.30
N ARG A 259 41.60 -14.32 35.25
CA ARG A 259 40.36 -15.11 35.08
C ARG A 259 40.21 -15.62 33.64
N GLU A 260 39.69 -16.82 33.49
CA GLU A 260 39.42 -17.41 32.17
C GLU A 260 38.40 -16.58 31.39
N PRO A 261 38.48 -16.55 30.04
CA PRO A 261 37.48 -15.91 29.22
C PRO A 261 36.12 -16.53 29.52
N THR A 262 35.11 -15.68 29.68
CA THR A 262 33.74 -16.13 29.96
C THR A 262 32.88 -15.79 28.76
N LEU A 263 32.21 -16.81 28.25
CA LEU A 263 31.15 -16.64 27.24
C LEU A 263 29.83 -16.54 27.97
N THR A 264 29.19 -15.38 27.90
CA THR A 264 27.89 -15.19 28.51
C THR A 264 26.84 -15.05 27.39
N PRO A 265 25.90 -15.99 27.26
CA PRO A 265 24.81 -15.85 26.33
C PRO A 265 23.94 -14.67 26.76
N ILE A 266 23.57 -13.84 25.80
CA ILE A 266 22.57 -12.78 25.99
C ILE A 266 21.24 -13.43 25.62
N GLU A 267 20.41 -13.68 26.62
CA GLU A 267 19.05 -14.19 26.37
C GLU A 267 18.25 -13.13 25.63
N ASN A 268 17.75 -13.46 24.45
CA ASN A 268 16.76 -12.64 23.75
C ASN A 268 15.43 -12.78 24.52
N ALA A 269 15.25 -11.94 25.51
CA ALA A 269 13.97 -11.85 26.19
C ALA A 269 12.97 -11.21 25.21
N ASN A 270 12.02 -12.00 24.67
CA ASN A 270 10.73 -11.52 24.15
C ASN A 270 10.31 -11.99 22.74
N ASP A 271 10.52 -13.24 22.37
CA ASP A 271 9.87 -13.79 21.18
C ASP A 271 8.33 -13.62 21.25
N ASP A 272 7.74 -13.87 22.43
CA ASP A 272 6.30 -13.68 22.67
C ASP A 272 5.85 -12.23 22.50
N TYR A 273 6.70 -11.26 22.81
CA TYR A 273 6.39 -9.85 22.64
C TYR A 273 6.31 -9.48 21.14
N TYR A 274 7.23 -9.97 20.33
CA TYR A 274 7.24 -9.69 18.88
C TYR A 274 6.04 -10.35 18.20
N ILE A 275 5.70 -11.60 18.54
CA ILE A 275 4.51 -12.28 18.01
C ILE A 275 3.23 -11.49 18.36
N THR A 276 3.09 -11.08 19.63
CA THR A 276 1.93 -10.28 20.06
C THR A 276 1.87 -8.92 19.36
N LEU A 277 3.01 -8.28 19.13
CA LEU A 277 3.10 -7.00 18.43
C LEU A 277 2.65 -7.16 16.98
N GLU A 278 3.16 -8.16 16.25
CA GLU A 278 2.77 -8.45 14.86
C GLU A 278 1.26 -8.69 14.74
N GLN A 279 0.68 -9.51 15.59
CA GLN A 279 -0.76 -9.76 15.59
C GLN A 279 -1.59 -8.49 15.79
N ARG A 280 -1.15 -7.60 16.69
CA ARG A 280 -1.81 -6.31 16.92
C ARG A 280 -1.69 -5.38 15.71
N ILE A 281 -0.53 -5.32 15.08
CA ILE A 281 -0.28 -4.50 13.88
C ILE A 281 -1.19 -4.96 12.75
N VAL A 282 -1.22 -6.27 12.47
CA VAL A 282 -2.10 -6.87 11.45
C VAL A 282 -3.56 -6.48 11.72
N SER A 283 -4.05 -6.70 12.95
CA SER A 283 -5.43 -6.36 13.32
C SER A 283 -5.77 -4.88 13.12
N ARG A 284 -4.84 -3.96 13.42
CA ARG A 284 -5.04 -2.51 13.26
C ARG A 284 -5.06 -2.10 11.79
N ILE A 285 -4.18 -2.68 10.97
CA ILE A 285 -4.17 -2.44 9.53
C ILE A 285 -5.48 -2.92 8.90
N LEU A 286 -5.93 -4.15 9.20
CA LEU A 286 -7.21 -4.68 8.75
C LEU A 286 -8.39 -3.78 9.14
N THR A 287 -8.41 -3.34 10.40
CA THR A 287 -9.46 -2.44 10.92
C THR A 287 -9.47 -1.11 10.17
N ALA A 288 -8.30 -0.52 9.87
CA ALA A 288 -8.21 0.73 9.13
C ALA A 288 -8.67 0.60 7.67
N HIS A 289 -8.42 -0.55 7.05
CA HIS A 289 -8.97 -0.89 5.73
C HIS A 289 -10.43 -1.30 5.78
N ARG A 290 -11.01 -1.45 6.98
CA ARG A 290 -12.38 -1.91 7.22
C ARG A 290 -12.64 -3.32 6.69
N ILE A 291 -11.59 -4.15 6.65
CA ILE A 291 -11.69 -5.57 6.30
C ILE A 291 -12.18 -6.33 7.51
N THR A 292 -13.32 -6.98 7.38
CA THR A 292 -14.07 -7.57 8.51
C THR A 292 -13.52 -8.91 8.97
N SER A 293 -12.80 -9.62 8.10
CA SER A 293 -12.21 -10.91 8.43
C SER A 293 -10.86 -11.09 7.70
N PRO A 294 -9.81 -11.54 8.39
CA PRO A 294 -8.53 -11.90 7.75
C PRO A 294 -8.68 -12.97 6.66
N LYS A 295 -9.69 -13.83 6.78
CA LYS A 295 -9.98 -14.90 5.81
C LYS A 295 -10.31 -14.36 4.42
N LEU A 296 -10.83 -13.13 4.30
CA LEU A 296 -11.05 -12.45 3.02
C LEU A 296 -9.76 -12.16 2.25
N LEU A 297 -8.62 -12.14 2.95
CA LEU A 297 -7.29 -11.95 2.39
C LEU A 297 -6.52 -13.27 2.22
N GLY A 298 -7.20 -14.42 2.40
CA GLY A 298 -6.53 -15.72 2.39
C GLY A 298 -5.68 -16.01 3.64
N ILE A 299 -5.78 -15.19 4.67
CA ILE A 299 -5.08 -15.41 5.94
C ILE A 299 -5.89 -16.41 6.76
N VAL A 300 -5.32 -17.60 6.95
CA VAL A 300 -6.00 -18.74 7.59
C VAL A 300 -5.46 -18.94 8.99
N ASP A 301 -6.36 -19.12 9.95
CA ASP A 301 -6.01 -19.57 11.29
C ASP A 301 -5.59 -21.05 11.29
N ALA A 302 -4.97 -21.51 12.39
CA ALA A 302 -4.57 -22.90 12.58
C ALA A 302 -5.73 -23.94 12.43
N SER A 303 -6.97 -23.49 12.42
CA SER A 303 -8.18 -24.30 12.21
C SER A 303 -8.49 -24.64 10.74
N GLY A 304 -7.81 -24.04 9.78
CA GLY A 304 -7.96 -24.33 8.35
C GLY A 304 -9.18 -23.71 7.67
N PHE A 305 -9.26 -23.82 6.34
CA PHE A 305 -10.36 -23.30 5.51
C PHE A 305 -11.65 -24.12 5.60
N SER A 306 -11.58 -25.35 6.02
CA SER A 306 -12.61 -26.36 5.74
C SER A 306 -13.90 -26.29 6.60
N SER A 307 -13.97 -25.42 7.59
CA SER A 307 -15.14 -25.42 8.47
C SER A 307 -16.14 -24.26 8.28
N ASN A 308 -15.87 -23.25 7.44
CA ASN A 308 -16.67 -22.01 7.46
C ASN A 308 -16.80 -21.30 6.11
N ALA A 309 -17.20 -21.98 5.05
CA ALA A 309 -17.56 -21.33 3.77
C ALA A 309 -18.66 -20.27 3.97
N ASP A 310 -19.67 -20.55 4.82
CA ASP A 310 -20.74 -19.63 5.17
C ASP A 310 -20.25 -18.39 5.91
N GLU A 311 -19.24 -18.53 6.77
CA GLU A 311 -18.62 -17.40 7.49
C GLU A 311 -17.88 -16.45 6.52
N ILE A 312 -17.12 -17.01 5.58
CA ILE A 312 -16.41 -16.22 4.57
C ILE A 312 -17.42 -15.50 3.67
N GLN A 313 -18.46 -16.19 3.23
CA GLN A 313 -19.52 -15.60 2.42
C GLN A 313 -20.24 -14.47 3.18
N THR A 314 -20.54 -14.67 4.45
CA THR A 314 -21.17 -13.65 5.31
C THR A 314 -20.26 -12.45 5.51
N ALA A 315 -18.97 -12.67 5.78
CA ALA A 315 -17.98 -11.62 5.92
C ALA A 315 -17.81 -10.83 4.62
N PHE A 316 -17.77 -11.51 3.46
CA PHE A 316 -17.71 -10.87 2.15
C PHE A 316 -18.94 -10.03 1.87
N ASN A 317 -20.13 -10.56 2.06
CA ASN A 317 -21.39 -9.83 1.86
C ASN A 317 -21.46 -8.58 2.75
N HIS A 318 -21.00 -8.68 4.00
CA HIS A 318 -20.91 -7.54 4.90
C HIS A 318 -19.91 -6.50 4.39
N PHE A 319 -18.71 -6.92 3.98
CA PHE A 319 -17.68 -6.04 3.42
C PHE A 319 -18.17 -5.37 2.13
N LEU A 320 -18.77 -6.14 1.23
CA LEU A 320 -19.37 -5.64 -0.01
C LEU A 320 -20.41 -4.55 0.28
N GLY A 321 -21.37 -4.83 1.19
CA GLY A 321 -22.47 -3.91 1.49
C GLY A 321 -22.04 -2.64 2.24
N THR A 322 -21.08 -2.75 3.16
CA THR A 322 -20.69 -1.64 4.06
C THR A 322 -19.49 -0.82 3.59
N VAL A 323 -18.65 -1.37 2.72
CA VAL A 323 -17.43 -0.72 2.26
C VAL A 323 -17.43 -0.54 0.74
N ILE A 324 -17.55 -1.63 0.00
CA ILE A 324 -17.31 -1.65 -1.45
C ILE A 324 -18.41 -0.90 -2.20
N ILE A 325 -19.67 -1.25 -2.00
CA ILE A 325 -20.80 -0.58 -2.68
C ILE A 325 -20.85 0.93 -2.40
N PRO A 326 -20.63 1.43 -1.16
CA PRO A 326 -20.49 2.84 -0.90
C PRO A 326 -19.36 3.52 -1.69
N ASP A 327 -18.17 2.90 -1.78
CA ASP A 327 -17.04 3.45 -2.53
C ASP A 327 -17.31 3.41 -4.04
N GLN A 328 -17.89 2.33 -4.59
CA GLN A 328 -18.36 2.25 -5.97
C GLN A 328 -19.35 3.38 -6.30
N LYS A 329 -20.34 3.65 -5.43
CA LYS A 329 -21.32 4.73 -5.64
C LYS A 329 -20.67 6.10 -5.74
N LYS A 330 -19.62 6.38 -4.97
CA LYS A 330 -18.86 7.64 -5.05
C LYS A 330 -18.13 7.76 -6.38
N LEU A 331 -17.39 6.73 -6.77
CA LEU A 331 -16.66 6.68 -8.04
C LEU A 331 -17.62 6.80 -9.23
N LEU A 332 -18.70 6.05 -9.24
CA LEU A 332 -19.72 6.11 -10.30
C LEU A 332 -20.36 7.50 -10.39
N LYS A 333 -20.63 8.18 -9.26
CA LYS A 333 -21.22 9.52 -9.26
C LYS A 333 -20.33 10.55 -9.95
N SER A 334 -19.02 10.49 -9.73
CA SER A 334 -18.04 11.38 -10.37
C SER A 334 -17.85 11.02 -11.83
N LEU A 335 -17.67 9.73 -12.14
CA LEU A 335 -17.44 9.24 -13.49
C LEU A 335 -18.64 9.49 -14.43
N LYS A 336 -19.87 9.29 -13.96
CA LYS A 336 -21.11 9.59 -14.74
C LYS A 336 -21.17 11.02 -15.23
N LYS A 337 -20.62 12.00 -14.49
CA LYS A 337 -20.58 13.41 -14.94
C LYS A 337 -19.68 13.58 -16.16
N ILE A 338 -18.54 12.91 -16.17
CA ILE A 338 -17.57 12.95 -17.27
C ILE A 338 -18.11 12.19 -18.48
N MET A 339 -18.62 10.97 -18.27
CA MET A 339 -19.13 10.12 -19.35
C MET A 339 -20.30 10.78 -20.10
N ARG A 340 -21.18 11.52 -19.44
CA ARG A 340 -22.23 12.31 -20.11
C ARG A 340 -21.67 13.35 -21.07
N ARG A 341 -20.53 13.95 -20.76
CA ARG A 341 -19.86 14.93 -21.64
C ARG A 341 -19.03 14.26 -22.73
N PHE A 342 -18.61 13.04 -22.50
CA PHE A 342 -18.00 12.19 -23.54
C PHE A 342 -19.04 11.73 -24.59
N GLY A 343 -20.30 11.74 -24.25
CA GLY A 343 -21.40 11.36 -25.14
C GLY A 343 -22.10 10.06 -24.72
N LEU A 344 -21.66 9.45 -23.61
CA LEU A 344 -22.31 8.27 -23.04
C LEU A 344 -23.34 8.72 -21.99
N ASN A 345 -24.60 8.83 -22.40
CA ASN A 345 -25.70 9.10 -21.47
C ASN A 345 -26.30 7.80 -20.94
N VAL A 346 -25.51 7.08 -20.15
CA VAL A 346 -25.82 5.71 -19.74
C VAL A 346 -25.82 5.54 -18.22
N ASN A 347 -26.52 4.54 -17.76
CA ASN A 347 -26.42 4.10 -16.40
C ASN A 347 -25.25 3.10 -16.29
N LEU A 348 -24.09 3.57 -15.85
CA LEU A 348 -22.93 2.71 -15.58
C LEU A 348 -23.23 1.85 -14.36
N GLU A 349 -23.09 0.55 -14.52
CA GLU A 349 -23.25 -0.46 -13.45
C GLU A 349 -22.02 -1.35 -13.43
N ILE A 350 -21.44 -1.52 -12.24
CA ILE A 350 -20.31 -2.44 -12.03
C ILE A 350 -20.88 -3.84 -11.78
N GLU A 351 -20.34 -4.82 -12.46
CA GLU A 351 -20.61 -6.22 -12.18
C GLU A 351 -19.84 -6.63 -10.92
N GLN A 352 -20.59 -7.11 -9.92
CA GLN A 352 -19.96 -7.44 -8.63
C GLN A 352 -19.17 -8.74 -8.76
N ALA A 353 -17.97 -8.77 -8.19
CA ALA A 353 -17.24 -10.02 -8.02
C ALA A 353 -18.08 -11.00 -7.17
N SER A 354 -18.21 -12.23 -7.63
CA SER A 354 -18.89 -13.29 -6.89
C SER A 354 -17.85 -14.26 -6.35
N ILE A 355 -17.90 -14.55 -5.04
CA ILE A 355 -17.20 -15.71 -4.49
C ILE A 355 -18.09 -16.91 -4.80
N MET A 356 -18.00 -17.43 -6.01
CA MET A 356 -18.58 -18.72 -6.33
C MET A 356 -17.58 -19.81 -5.90
N TYR A 357 -17.78 -20.38 -4.72
CA TYR A 357 -17.35 -21.74 -4.49
C TYR A 357 -18.39 -22.65 -5.17
N THR A 358 -18.31 -22.85 -6.47
CA THR A 358 -18.86 -24.04 -7.07
C THR A 358 -18.00 -25.19 -6.59
N VAL A 359 -18.37 -25.76 -5.45
CA VAL A 359 -18.07 -27.16 -5.21
C VAL A 359 -18.94 -27.88 -6.22
N ASP A 360 -18.39 -28.19 -7.40
CA ASP A 360 -18.93 -29.27 -8.20
C ASP A 360 -18.78 -30.53 -7.33
N VAL A 361 -19.83 -30.80 -6.57
CA VAL A 361 -20.05 -32.13 -6.05
C VAL A 361 -20.37 -32.93 -7.31
N GLU A 362 -19.35 -33.49 -7.96
CA GLU A 362 -19.58 -34.64 -8.81
C GLU A 362 -20.39 -35.60 -7.95
N GLU A 363 -21.66 -35.73 -8.28
CA GLU A 363 -22.49 -36.85 -7.80
C GLU A 363 -21.66 -38.08 -8.09
N VAL A 364 -21.06 -38.62 -7.03
CA VAL A 364 -20.58 -40.00 -7.06
C VAL A 364 -21.87 -40.80 -7.24
N VAL A 365 -22.16 -41.10 -8.49
CA VAL A 365 -23.16 -42.13 -8.85
C VAL A 365 -22.69 -43.36 -8.13
N GLU A 366 -23.39 -43.70 -7.04
CA GLU A 366 -23.37 -45.04 -6.47
C GLU A 366 -23.89 -46.00 -7.54
N ASP A 367 -22.99 -46.41 -8.40
CA ASP A 367 -23.22 -47.55 -9.24
C ASP A 367 -23.43 -48.77 -8.32
N ASN A 368 -24.63 -49.20 -8.28
CA ASN A 368 -25.14 -50.40 -7.66
C ASN A 368 -24.18 -51.58 -7.79
N ILE A 369 -23.59 -51.95 -6.66
CA ILE A 369 -23.05 -53.31 -6.45
C ILE A 369 -24.20 -54.16 -5.87
N GLU A 370 -25.27 -54.33 -6.63
CA GLU A 370 -26.17 -55.44 -6.55
C GLU A 370 -26.13 -56.18 -7.89
N ASP A 371 -25.26 -57.16 -7.98
CA ASP A 371 -25.32 -58.34 -8.87
C ASP A 371 -23.97 -59.04 -8.91
N THR A 372 -23.58 -59.73 -7.87
CA THR A 372 -22.72 -60.93 -7.99
C THR A 372 -22.62 -61.67 -6.66
N ILE A 373 -23.74 -62.09 -6.09
CA ILE A 373 -23.79 -63.20 -5.16
C ILE A 373 -24.98 -64.11 -5.52
N GLU A 374 -24.81 -64.78 -6.63
CA GLU A 374 -25.50 -66.07 -6.89
C GLU A 374 -24.72 -66.80 -7.96
N THR A 375 -24.04 -67.79 -7.57
CA THR A 375 -23.58 -69.02 -8.26
C THR A 375 -22.19 -69.39 -7.81
N ASN A 376 -22.17 -70.14 -6.73
CA ASN A 376 -21.22 -71.27 -6.53
C ASN A 376 -21.65 -72.02 -5.27
N GLN A 377 -22.72 -72.80 -5.43
CA GLN A 377 -22.99 -74.06 -4.70
C GLN A 377 -23.38 -75.08 -5.76
N GLU A 378 -22.39 -75.83 -6.19
CA GLU A 378 -22.41 -77.25 -6.50
C GLU A 378 -20.94 -77.77 -6.57
#